data_d412d996ab6d5287917eefd429522c95
#
_entry.id   d412d996ab6d5287917eefd429522c95
#
_cell.length_a   1.000
_cell.length_b   1.000
_cell.length_c   1.000
_cell.angle_alpha   90.00
_cell.angle_beta   90.00
_cell.angle_gamma   90.00
#
_symmetry.space_group_name_H-M   'P 1'
#
loop_
_entity.id
_entity.type
_entity.pdbx_description
1 polymer ?
#
loop_
_entity_poly.entity_id
_entity_poly.type
_entity_poly.pdbx_seq_one_letter_code
_entity_poly.pdbx_strand_id
1 'polypeptide(L)'
;MDKKTILGIVVVAVLFLGFAYVNTKQQEKYQQEMAAWQAYQDSVAAASRPAVPAADSAAGGAAESAVAASGETAAPEAEADLAQTVRQRRIAAMGEYLTAAQEAEPEEFTVENEVMTVRFSTRGGQITGVTLKDYTKYAPRGQRDQLIELMDPASARFDMSFYVKNGLNNVKVNTMDYVFRAEPVETAGDARRVTMRLAVAENAWLEYEYLIYNKQAPERDYLVDFNVRLVNMAPQMANQTSIGIDWSNVSYQNEKGFQNENMYTTLAYRFPGESSIEELGMSDGAKSKSVSTAVNWVAFKQQFFSSVFIAPQNVSSANMAFDTAAPGSELLKSFSVQMAVPYSAQVEGYDFAFYFGPNKYAILKKVTDNNGADLHMERLIPLGWGIFGWVNRWCVIPVFDFLRNYIGSFGII
;
A
#
# COMPACT_ATOMS: atom_id res chain seq x y z
N MET A 1 -50.30 11.15 31.09
CA MET A 1 -48.99 10.53 30.86
C MET A 1 -48.63 9.71 32.10
N ASP A 2 -48.25 8.49 31.89
CA ASP A 2 -47.88 7.57 32.96
C ASP A 2 -46.54 7.98 33.60
N LYS A 3 -46.39 7.84 34.94
CA LYS A 3 -45.15 8.21 35.65
C LYS A 3 -43.89 7.57 35.04
N LYS A 4 -44.02 6.37 34.47
CA LYS A 4 -42.92 5.67 33.76
C LYS A 4 -42.51 6.37 32.45
N THR A 5 -43.48 6.93 31.71
CA THR A 5 -43.22 7.68 30.48
C THR A 5 -42.50 9.00 30.76
N ILE A 6 -42.89 9.69 31.84
CA ILE A 6 -42.23 10.94 32.26
C ILE A 6 -40.80 10.66 32.70
N LEU A 7 -40.56 9.57 33.45
CA LEU A 7 -39.21 9.17 33.85
C LEU A 7 -38.32 8.83 32.64
N GLY A 8 -38.89 8.14 31.66
CA GLY A 8 -38.16 7.83 30.39
C GLY A 8 -37.75 9.09 29.62
N ILE A 9 -38.67 10.07 29.51
CA ILE A 9 -38.39 11.35 28.84
C ILE A 9 -37.28 12.13 29.59
N VAL A 10 -37.35 12.17 30.93
CA VAL A 10 -36.33 12.84 31.74
C VAL A 10 -34.95 12.18 31.58
N VAL A 11 -34.88 10.85 31.58
CA VAL A 11 -33.63 10.12 31.38
C VAL A 11 -33.05 10.41 29.98
N VAL A 12 -33.88 10.41 28.95
CA VAL A 12 -33.44 10.74 27.57
C VAL A 12 -32.96 12.20 27.50
N ALA A 13 -33.66 13.14 28.12
CA ALA A 13 -33.25 14.56 28.14
C ALA A 13 -31.93 14.76 28.88
N VAL A 14 -31.71 14.06 30.01
CA VAL A 14 -30.41 14.13 30.73
C VAL A 14 -29.26 13.53 29.90
N LEU A 15 -29.51 12.42 29.22
CA LEU A 15 -28.53 11.82 28.32
C LEU A 15 -28.18 12.74 27.14
N PHE A 16 -29.21 13.42 26.57
CA PHE A 16 -29.00 14.40 25.49
C PHE A 16 -28.21 15.62 25.92
N LEU A 17 -28.50 16.15 27.11
CA LEU A 17 -27.75 17.28 27.68
C LEU A 17 -26.34 16.89 28.05
N GLY A 18 -26.12 15.69 28.58
CA GLY A 18 -24.79 15.15 28.85
C GLY A 18 -23.99 14.98 27.56
N PHE A 19 -24.62 14.46 26.52
CA PHE A 19 -23.99 14.33 25.20
C PHE A 19 -23.63 15.71 24.60
N ALA A 20 -24.55 16.66 24.61
CA ALA A 20 -24.29 18.01 24.10
C ALA A 20 -23.12 18.69 24.83
N TYR A 21 -23.04 18.56 26.16
CA TYR A 21 -21.96 19.10 26.97
C TYR A 21 -20.61 18.48 26.64
N VAL A 22 -20.55 17.13 26.52
CA VAL A 22 -19.31 16.41 26.18
C VAL A 22 -18.87 16.78 24.76
N ASN A 23 -19.81 16.85 23.81
CA ASN A 23 -19.50 17.20 22.42
C ASN A 23 -18.97 18.64 22.29
N THR A 24 -19.54 19.60 23.02
CA THR A 24 -19.07 21.00 23.03
C THR A 24 -17.64 21.08 23.58
N LYS A 25 -17.35 20.41 24.72
CA LYS A 25 -16.00 20.38 25.28
C LYS A 25 -14.97 19.72 24.36
N GLN A 26 -15.37 18.69 23.62
CA GLN A 26 -14.50 18.00 22.69
C GLN A 26 -14.21 18.86 21.45
N GLN A 27 -15.21 19.61 20.96
CA GLN A 27 -15.03 20.59 19.90
C GLN A 27 -14.10 21.74 20.31
N GLU A 28 -14.26 22.28 21.54
CA GLU A 28 -13.38 23.31 22.07
C GLU A 28 -11.92 22.82 22.17
N LYS A 29 -11.71 21.61 22.67
CA LYS A 29 -10.37 21.00 22.73
C LYS A 29 -9.77 20.79 21.36
N TYR A 30 -10.56 20.29 20.40
CA TYR A 30 -10.13 20.10 19.01
C TYR A 30 -9.77 21.44 18.34
N GLN A 31 -10.56 22.51 18.58
CA GLN A 31 -10.24 23.84 18.06
C GLN A 31 -8.97 24.42 18.69
N GLN A 32 -8.74 24.18 19.97
CA GLN A 32 -7.49 24.60 20.63
C GLN A 32 -6.27 23.87 20.09
N GLU A 33 -6.37 22.55 19.87
CA GLU A 33 -5.31 21.75 19.27
C GLU A 33 -5.01 22.19 17.82
N MET A 34 -6.05 22.50 17.04
CA MET A 34 -5.91 23.01 15.67
C MET A 34 -5.29 24.41 15.65
N ALA A 35 -5.67 25.31 16.56
CA ALA A 35 -5.09 26.64 16.67
C ALA A 35 -3.60 26.58 17.11
N ALA A 36 -3.27 25.72 18.04
CA ALA A 36 -1.88 25.47 18.47
C ALA A 36 -1.04 24.90 17.32
N TRP A 37 -1.61 23.99 16.53
CA TRP A 37 -0.94 23.42 15.38
C TRP A 37 -0.75 24.43 14.24
N GLN A 38 -1.72 25.29 13.96
CA GLN A 38 -1.57 26.40 13.02
C GLN A 38 -0.48 27.39 13.46
N ALA A 39 -0.45 27.75 14.74
CA ALA A 39 0.60 28.62 15.29
C ALA A 39 2.00 27.98 15.16
N TYR A 40 2.11 26.66 15.33
CA TYR A 40 3.36 25.93 15.10
C TYR A 40 3.77 25.95 13.63
N GLN A 41 2.85 25.70 12.69
CA GLN A 41 3.10 25.77 11.24
C GLN A 41 3.54 27.18 10.80
N ASP A 42 2.88 28.21 11.31
CA ASP A 42 3.24 29.62 11.03
C ASP A 42 4.65 29.94 11.56
N SER A 43 5.03 29.40 12.71
CA SER A 43 6.37 29.57 13.27
C SER A 43 7.44 28.84 12.45
N VAL A 44 7.16 27.65 11.95
CA VAL A 44 8.07 26.89 11.06
C VAL A 44 8.19 27.58 9.70
N ALA A 45 7.08 28.06 9.12
CA ALA A 45 7.08 28.80 7.87
C ALA A 45 7.82 30.17 7.99
N ALA A 46 7.75 30.83 9.15
CA ALA A 46 8.52 32.03 9.42
C ALA A 46 10.02 31.76 9.58
N ALA A 47 10.39 30.59 10.17
CA ALA A 47 11.79 30.19 10.34
C ALA A 47 12.44 29.69 9.05
N SER A 48 11.65 29.24 8.07
CA SER A 48 12.12 28.72 6.79
C SER A 48 12.17 29.76 5.65
N ARG A 49 11.85 31.04 5.91
CA ARG A 49 12.05 32.09 4.92
C ARG A 49 13.55 32.42 4.80
N PRO A 50 14.19 32.17 3.63
CA PRO A 50 15.55 32.62 3.41
C PRO A 50 15.60 34.14 3.49
N ALA A 51 16.51 34.65 4.27
CA ALA A 51 16.84 36.09 4.24
C ALA A 51 17.29 36.44 2.79
N VAL A 52 16.54 37.29 2.13
CA VAL A 52 16.87 37.86 0.83
C VAL A 52 18.03 38.84 1.03
N PRO A 53 19.24 38.57 0.53
CA PRO A 53 20.26 39.62 0.44
C PRO A 53 19.86 40.57 -0.69
N ALA A 54 19.95 41.86 -0.41
CA ALA A 54 19.73 42.90 -1.38
C ALA A 54 20.66 42.76 -2.60
N ALA A 55 20.05 42.95 -3.76
CA ALA A 55 20.72 42.91 -5.04
C ALA A 55 21.79 43.99 -5.14
N ASP A 56 22.97 43.61 -5.63
CA ASP A 56 23.83 44.54 -6.35
C ASP A 56 24.15 43.94 -7.72
N SER A 57 23.88 44.73 -8.73
CA SER A 57 23.97 44.46 -10.14
C SER A 57 25.38 44.67 -10.65
N ALA A 58 25.96 43.70 -11.36
CA ALA A 58 26.90 44.00 -12.41
C ALA A 58 26.97 42.88 -13.47
N ALA A 59 26.94 43.33 -14.67
CA ALA A 59 26.93 42.63 -15.97
C ALA A 59 28.17 41.80 -16.26
N GLY A 60 27.97 40.84 -17.15
CA GLY A 60 29.06 40.48 -18.07
C GLY A 60 29.10 39.03 -18.50
N GLY A 61 28.84 38.78 -19.76
CA GLY A 61 29.61 37.84 -20.58
C GLY A 61 28.92 36.55 -20.99
N ALA A 62 28.33 36.59 -22.16
CA ALA A 62 28.02 35.44 -23.00
C ALA A 62 29.27 34.62 -23.33
N ALA A 63 29.13 33.31 -23.26
CA ALA A 63 29.94 32.39 -24.06
C ALA A 63 29.05 31.23 -24.50
N GLU A 64 28.46 31.41 -25.64
CA GLU A 64 27.88 30.42 -26.50
C GLU A 64 29.01 29.51 -26.98
N SER A 65 28.99 28.23 -26.60
CA SER A 65 29.78 27.20 -27.29
C SER A 65 28.83 26.22 -27.95
N ALA A 66 28.54 26.51 -29.19
CA ALA A 66 27.99 25.59 -30.14
C ALA A 66 28.96 24.41 -30.31
N VAL A 67 28.60 23.23 -29.86
CA VAL A 67 29.20 21.98 -30.30
C VAL A 67 28.37 21.49 -31.47
N ALA A 68 28.93 21.64 -32.64
CA ALA A 68 28.43 21.11 -33.89
C ALA A 68 28.27 19.60 -33.79
N ALA A 69 27.06 19.13 -34.10
CA ALA A 69 26.75 17.73 -34.36
C ALA A 69 27.52 17.29 -35.61
N SER A 70 28.61 16.59 -35.45
CA SER A 70 29.18 15.73 -36.49
C SER A 70 28.41 14.41 -36.40
N GLY A 71 27.39 14.27 -37.25
CA GLY A 71 26.71 13.00 -37.51
C GLY A 71 27.70 12.06 -38.23
N GLU A 72 28.42 11.28 -37.45
CA GLU A 72 29.11 10.10 -37.93
C GLU A 72 28.22 8.91 -37.59
N THR A 73 27.53 8.40 -38.60
CA THR A 73 26.78 7.13 -38.53
C THR A 73 27.84 6.05 -38.30
N ALA A 74 27.99 5.63 -37.03
CA ALA A 74 28.80 4.48 -36.69
C ALA A 74 28.30 3.28 -37.49
N ALA A 75 29.22 2.55 -38.12
CA ALA A 75 28.86 1.35 -38.87
C ALA A 75 28.16 0.34 -37.91
N PRO A 76 27.13 -0.42 -38.35
CA PRO A 76 26.38 -1.35 -37.50
C PRO A 76 27.26 -2.35 -36.73
N GLU A 77 28.43 -2.69 -37.26
CA GLU A 77 29.44 -3.56 -36.61
C GLU A 77 30.07 -2.89 -35.37
N ALA A 78 30.31 -1.59 -35.38
CA ALA A 78 30.90 -0.87 -34.24
C ALA A 78 29.88 -0.71 -33.10
N GLU A 79 28.60 -0.54 -33.40
CA GLU A 79 27.53 -0.51 -32.42
C GLU A 79 27.30 -1.87 -31.76
N ALA A 80 27.35 -2.97 -32.55
CA ALA A 80 27.25 -4.33 -32.04
C ALA A 80 28.42 -4.71 -31.12
N ASP A 81 29.64 -4.33 -31.46
CA ASP A 81 30.86 -4.59 -30.66
C ASP A 81 30.82 -3.80 -29.34
N LEU A 82 30.36 -2.54 -29.38
CA LEU A 82 30.13 -1.73 -28.18
C LEU A 82 29.06 -2.34 -27.27
N ALA A 83 27.94 -2.77 -27.82
CA ALA A 83 26.85 -3.39 -27.06
C ALA A 83 27.33 -4.70 -26.40
N GLN A 84 28.10 -5.51 -27.11
CA GLN A 84 28.68 -6.74 -26.57
C GLN A 84 29.70 -6.44 -25.45
N THR A 85 30.52 -5.43 -25.59
CA THR A 85 31.48 -5.00 -24.56
C THR A 85 30.74 -4.50 -23.31
N VAL A 86 29.66 -3.72 -23.46
CA VAL A 86 28.83 -3.24 -22.35
C VAL A 86 28.19 -4.42 -21.65
N ARG A 87 27.63 -5.38 -22.40
CA ARG A 87 27.01 -6.59 -21.82
C ARG A 87 28.02 -7.43 -21.03
N GLN A 88 29.23 -7.63 -21.54
CA GLN A 88 30.29 -8.34 -20.82
C GLN A 88 30.66 -7.66 -19.50
N ARG A 89 30.74 -6.33 -19.48
CA ARG A 89 31.00 -5.56 -18.26
C ARG A 89 29.86 -5.74 -17.23
N ARG A 90 28.58 -5.78 -17.67
CA ARG A 90 27.44 -6.07 -16.79
C ARG A 90 27.53 -7.49 -16.23
N ILE A 91 27.84 -8.50 -17.06
CA ILE A 91 28.04 -9.88 -16.62
C ILE A 91 29.13 -9.96 -15.55
N ALA A 92 30.26 -9.29 -15.79
CA ALA A 92 31.34 -9.22 -14.81
C ALA A 92 30.92 -8.54 -13.49
N ALA A 93 30.05 -7.52 -13.55
CA ALA A 93 29.59 -6.76 -12.40
C ALA A 93 28.51 -7.49 -11.59
N MET A 94 27.51 -8.09 -12.23
CA MET A 94 26.32 -8.64 -11.54
C MET A 94 26.02 -10.11 -11.83
N GLY A 95 26.76 -10.74 -12.72
CA GLY A 95 26.55 -12.13 -13.15
C GLY A 95 25.65 -12.24 -14.38
N GLU A 96 25.69 -13.39 -15.03
CA GLU A 96 24.99 -13.63 -16.30
C GLU A 96 23.46 -13.62 -16.13
N TYR A 97 22.93 -14.29 -15.09
CA TYR A 97 21.49 -14.44 -14.85
C TYR A 97 20.81 -13.10 -14.56
N LEU A 98 21.40 -12.28 -13.69
CA LEU A 98 20.87 -10.96 -13.39
C LEU A 98 20.99 -10.00 -14.59
N THR A 99 22.09 -10.10 -15.38
CA THR A 99 22.22 -9.34 -16.62
C THR A 99 21.12 -9.70 -17.61
N ALA A 100 20.86 -10.99 -17.81
CA ALA A 100 19.79 -11.45 -18.69
C ALA A 100 18.40 -11.00 -18.21
N ALA A 101 18.14 -11.07 -16.89
CA ALA A 101 16.89 -10.60 -16.30
C ALA A 101 16.71 -9.08 -16.39
N GLN A 102 17.79 -8.30 -16.41
CA GLN A 102 17.72 -6.85 -16.60
C GLN A 102 17.44 -6.45 -18.06
N GLU A 103 17.93 -7.25 -19.01
CA GLU A 103 17.80 -7.02 -20.44
C GLU A 103 16.49 -7.58 -21.03
N ALA A 104 15.77 -8.42 -20.28
CA ALA A 104 14.51 -9.01 -20.72
C ALA A 104 13.39 -7.96 -20.83
N GLU A 105 12.50 -8.16 -21.81
CA GLU A 105 11.30 -7.33 -21.97
C GLU A 105 10.24 -7.72 -20.95
N PRO A 106 9.62 -6.76 -20.26
CA PRO A 106 8.57 -7.04 -19.29
C PRO A 106 7.27 -7.38 -19.99
N GLU A 107 6.53 -8.30 -19.38
CA GLU A 107 5.17 -8.67 -19.78
C GLU A 107 4.17 -8.26 -18.70
N GLU A 108 2.96 -7.89 -19.12
CA GLU A 108 1.82 -7.65 -18.24
C GLU A 108 0.71 -8.64 -18.54
N PHE A 109 0.06 -9.14 -17.50
CA PHE A 109 -1.09 -10.03 -17.63
C PHE A 109 -2.05 -9.85 -16.45
N THR A 110 -3.26 -10.35 -16.59
CA THR A 110 -4.31 -10.24 -15.56
C THR A 110 -4.79 -11.62 -15.15
N VAL A 111 -5.06 -11.74 -13.86
CA VAL A 111 -5.79 -12.87 -13.27
C VAL A 111 -6.95 -12.33 -12.49
N GLU A 112 -8.10 -12.97 -12.63
CA GLU A 112 -9.31 -12.48 -12.00
C GLU A 112 -10.05 -13.58 -11.25
N ASN A 113 -10.77 -13.15 -10.24
CA ASN A 113 -11.82 -13.92 -9.59
C ASN A 113 -13.18 -13.22 -9.74
N GLU A 114 -14.18 -13.61 -8.97
CA GLU A 114 -15.53 -13.01 -9.08
C GLU A 114 -15.60 -11.56 -8.62
N VAL A 115 -14.74 -11.13 -7.69
CA VAL A 115 -14.83 -9.82 -7.03
C VAL A 115 -13.75 -8.83 -7.47
N MET A 116 -12.63 -9.29 -8.02
CA MET A 116 -11.53 -8.42 -8.43
C MET A 116 -10.80 -8.93 -9.68
N THR A 117 -10.17 -8.00 -10.40
CA THR A 117 -9.17 -8.25 -11.44
C THR A 117 -7.82 -7.78 -10.90
N VAL A 118 -6.84 -8.67 -10.90
CA VAL A 118 -5.47 -8.42 -10.44
C VAL A 118 -4.55 -8.38 -11.65
N ARG A 119 -3.83 -7.27 -11.84
CA ARG A 119 -2.84 -7.10 -12.90
C ARG A 119 -1.45 -7.34 -12.35
N PHE A 120 -0.68 -8.11 -13.07
CA PHE A 120 0.71 -8.44 -12.77
C PHE A 120 1.65 -7.85 -13.81
N SER A 121 2.88 -7.54 -13.38
CA SER A 121 4.01 -7.27 -14.27
C SER A 121 5.15 -8.21 -13.93
N THR A 122 5.79 -8.74 -14.96
CA THR A 122 7.02 -9.53 -14.78
C THR A 122 8.20 -8.67 -14.36
N ARG A 123 8.17 -7.32 -14.62
CA ARG A 123 9.14 -6.41 -14.01
C ARG A 123 8.86 -6.28 -12.51
N GLY A 124 9.84 -6.70 -11.73
CA GLY A 124 9.69 -6.79 -10.27
C GLY A 124 8.87 -7.98 -9.79
N GLY A 125 8.23 -8.75 -10.69
CA GLY A 125 7.38 -9.89 -10.33
C GLY A 125 6.15 -9.47 -9.48
N GLN A 126 5.59 -8.30 -9.68
CA GLN A 126 4.68 -7.64 -8.73
C GLN A 126 3.24 -7.52 -9.23
N ILE A 127 2.33 -7.24 -8.29
CA ILE A 127 0.99 -6.74 -8.58
C ILE A 127 1.10 -5.24 -8.89
N THR A 128 0.62 -4.84 -10.08
CA THR A 128 0.62 -3.44 -10.53
C THR A 128 -0.77 -2.81 -10.52
N GLY A 129 -1.83 -3.61 -10.57
CA GLY A 129 -3.19 -3.09 -10.61
C GLY A 129 -4.17 -4.02 -9.90
N VAL A 130 -5.13 -3.45 -9.18
CA VAL A 130 -6.26 -4.18 -8.59
C VAL A 130 -7.52 -3.38 -8.78
N THR A 131 -8.48 -3.96 -9.52
CA THR A 131 -9.79 -3.36 -9.80
C THR A 131 -10.88 -4.18 -9.12
N LEU A 132 -11.76 -3.54 -8.36
CA LEU A 132 -12.92 -4.17 -7.72
C LEU A 132 -14.11 -4.17 -8.65
N LYS A 133 -14.69 -5.36 -8.95
CA LYS A 133 -15.75 -5.53 -9.95
C LYS A 133 -17.12 -5.00 -9.49
N ASP A 134 -17.39 -5.02 -8.18
CA ASP A 134 -18.69 -4.67 -7.61
C ASP A 134 -18.79 -3.22 -7.12
N TYR A 135 -17.73 -2.43 -7.32
CA TYR A 135 -17.66 -1.07 -6.77
C TYR A 135 -17.26 -0.06 -7.82
N THR A 136 -17.97 1.06 -7.83
CA THR A 136 -17.73 2.17 -8.76
C THR A 136 -17.36 3.44 -8.00
N LYS A 137 -16.53 4.28 -8.62
CA LYS A 137 -16.20 5.62 -8.11
C LYS A 137 -17.46 6.49 -8.15
N TYR A 138 -17.52 7.46 -7.24
CA TYR A 138 -18.51 8.53 -7.38
C TYR A 138 -18.27 9.29 -8.69
N ALA A 139 -19.32 9.39 -9.50
CA ALA A 139 -19.29 10.21 -10.70
C ALA A 139 -20.59 11.03 -10.82
N PRO A 140 -20.57 12.23 -11.41
CA PRO A 140 -21.77 12.95 -11.77
C PRO A 140 -22.67 12.11 -12.68
N ARG A 141 -23.98 12.38 -12.68
CA ARG A 141 -24.96 11.63 -13.48
C ARG A 141 -24.47 11.49 -14.94
N GLY A 142 -24.31 10.25 -15.42
CA GLY A 142 -23.90 9.91 -16.78
C GLY A 142 -22.46 9.40 -16.95
N GLN A 143 -21.64 9.38 -15.88
CA GLN A 143 -20.25 8.88 -15.89
C GLN A 143 -20.03 7.80 -14.82
N ARG A 144 -21.02 6.92 -14.57
CA ARG A 144 -21.02 6.01 -13.40
C ARG A 144 -20.26 4.71 -13.56
N ASP A 145 -19.61 4.45 -14.67
CA ASP A 145 -19.08 3.12 -15.00
C ASP A 145 -17.59 2.93 -14.71
N GLN A 146 -16.95 3.86 -13.97
CA GLN A 146 -15.56 3.67 -13.55
C GLN A 146 -15.49 2.81 -12.28
N LEU A 147 -14.88 1.63 -12.41
CA LEU A 147 -14.64 0.75 -11.29
C LEU A 147 -13.59 1.34 -10.32
N ILE A 148 -13.64 0.91 -9.06
CA ILE A 148 -12.63 1.26 -8.06
C ILE A 148 -11.31 0.56 -8.39
N GLU A 149 -10.24 1.34 -8.52
CA GLU A 149 -8.87 0.87 -8.60
C GLU A 149 -8.16 1.10 -7.26
N LEU A 150 -7.65 0.03 -6.65
CA LEU A 150 -6.92 0.08 -5.37
C LEU A 150 -5.41 0.16 -5.57
N MET A 151 -4.89 -0.36 -6.68
CA MET A 151 -3.50 -0.25 -7.10
C MET A 151 -3.47 0.37 -8.48
N ASP A 152 -2.64 1.40 -8.65
CA ASP A 152 -2.48 2.13 -9.90
C ASP A 152 -1.25 1.62 -10.67
N PRO A 153 -1.40 1.09 -11.89
CA PRO A 153 -0.30 0.51 -12.66
C PRO A 153 0.88 1.46 -12.89
N ALA A 154 0.62 2.77 -12.94
CA ALA A 154 1.67 3.77 -13.18
C ALA A 154 2.53 4.06 -11.96
N SER A 155 2.00 3.82 -10.75
CA SER A 155 2.67 4.21 -9.49
C SER A 155 2.86 3.05 -8.51
N ALA A 156 2.15 1.93 -8.68
CA ALA A 156 2.28 0.77 -7.83
C ALA A 156 3.70 0.19 -7.89
N ARG A 157 4.30 0.02 -6.72
CA ARG A 157 5.63 -0.55 -6.58
C ARG A 157 5.69 -1.49 -5.39
N PHE A 158 6.18 -2.69 -5.62
CA PHE A 158 6.60 -3.62 -4.59
C PHE A 158 7.99 -4.13 -4.93
N ASP A 159 8.97 -3.83 -4.10
CA ASP A 159 10.38 -4.12 -4.34
C ASP A 159 10.98 -4.84 -3.15
N MET A 160 11.64 -5.97 -3.38
CA MET A 160 12.48 -6.60 -2.36
C MET A 160 13.94 -6.32 -2.65
N SER A 161 14.70 -5.95 -1.61
CA SER A 161 16.12 -5.62 -1.74
C SER A 161 17.00 -6.51 -0.87
N PHE A 162 18.03 -7.11 -1.47
CA PHE A 162 18.98 -8.00 -0.81
C PHE A 162 20.31 -8.00 -1.57
N TYR A 163 21.32 -8.65 -0.99
CA TYR A 163 22.65 -8.74 -1.61
C TYR A 163 22.97 -10.19 -1.98
N VAL A 164 23.48 -10.38 -3.20
CA VAL A 164 24.02 -11.66 -3.68
C VAL A 164 25.50 -11.56 -3.96
N LYS A 165 26.20 -12.68 -3.85
CA LYS A 165 27.64 -12.78 -4.17
C LYS A 165 27.83 -12.89 -5.68
N ASN A 166 28.79 -12.15 -6.20
CA ASN A 166 29.34 -12.32 -7.54
C ASN A 166 30.86 -12.33 -7.44
N GLY A 167 31.45 -13.52 -7.33
CA GLY A 167 32.88 -13.69 -7.03
C GLY A 167 33.26 -13.09 -5.68
N LEU A 168 34.12 -12.07 -5.68
CA LEU A 168 34.54 -11.34 -4.47
C LEU A 168 33.65 -10.13 -4.16
N ASN A 169 32.70 -9.79 -5.02
CA ASN A 169 31.84 -8.64 -4.86
C ASN A 169 30.46 -9.02 -4.36
N ASN A 170 29.80 -8.10 -3.69
CA ASN A 170 28.39 -8.21 -3.35
C ASN A 170 27.59 -7.29 -4.30
N VAL A 171 26.56 -7.85 -4.91
CA VAL A 171 25.63 -7.14 -5.80
C VAL A 171 24.34 -6.87 -5.04
N LYS A 172 23.92 -5.61 -4.96
CA LYS A 172 22.59 -5.27 -4.47
C LYS A 172 21.57 -5.60 -5.54
N VAL A 173 20.62 -6.44 -5.20
CA VAL A 173 19.46 -6.76 -6.03
C VAL A 173 18.28 -5.97 -5.49
N ASN A 174 17.66 -5.12 -6.33
CA ASN A 174 16.33 -4.59 -6.13
C ASN A 174 15.44 -5.28 -7.16
N THR A 175 14.43 -6.00 -6.74
CA THR A 175 13.64 -6.84 -7.66
C THR A 175 12.99 -6.04 -8.80
N MET A 176 12.66 -4.77 -8.56
CA MET A 176 12.11 -3.87 -9.58
C MET A 176 13.05 -3.58 -10.78
N ASP A 177 14.35 -3.80 -10.61
CA ASP A 177 15.33 -3.59 -11.68
C ASP A 177 15.37 -4.75 -12.68
N TYR A 178 14.69 -5.88 -12.38
CA TYR A 178 14.77 -7.14 -13.11
C TYR A 178 13.39 -7.62 -13.59
N VAL A 179 13.41 -8.34 -14.71
CA VAL A 179 12.24 -9.02 -15.24
C VAL A 179 12.25 -10.47 -14.78
N PHE A 180 11.20 -10.88 -14.09
CA PHE A 180 10.97 -12.24 -13.66
C PHE A 180 10.44 -13.08 -14.83
N ARG A 181 10.80 -14.34 -14.87
CA ARG A 181 10.19 -15.30 -15.79
C ARG A 181 8.87 -15.78 -15.18
N ALA A 182 7.75 -15.48 -15.84
CA ALA A 182 6.45 -15.99 -15.45
C ALA A 182 6.24 -17.42 -15.97
N GLU A 183 5.69 -18.28 -15.12
CA GLU A 183 5.17 -19.58 -15.52
C GLU A 183 3.71 -19.42 -15.95
N PRO A 184 3.17 -20.37 -16.75
CA PRO A 184 1.74 -20.36 -17.09
C PRO A 184 0.87 -20.35 -15.85
N VAL A 185 -0.22 -19.57 -15.88
CA VAL A 185 -1.17 -19.50 -14.76
C VAL A 185 -1.86 -20.84 -14.59
N GLU A 186 -1.73 -21.44 -13.41
CA GLU A 186 -2.29 -22.75 -13.09
C GLU A 186 -3.56 -22.61 -12.24
N THR A 187 -4.41 -23.66 -12.31
CA THR A 187 -5.51 -23.83 -11.36
C THR A 187 -5.04 -24.77 -10.24
N ALA A 188 -4.97 -24.26 -9.01
CA ALA A 188 -4.53 -24.98 -7.84
C ALA A 188 -5.70 -25.09 -6.83
N GLY A 189 -6.52 -26.15 -6.97
CA GLY A 189 -7.75 -26.28 -6.19
C GLY A 189 -8.72 -25.15 -6.52
N ASP A 190 -9.10 -24.38 -5.49
CA ASP A 190 -10.00 -23.22 -5.61
C ASP A 190 -9.26 -21.91 -5.92
N ALA A 191 -7.95 -21.96 -6.15
CA ALA A 191 -7.13 -20.78 -6.43
C ALA A 191 -6.55 -20.81 -7.85
N ARG A 192 -6.28 -19.62 -8.38
CA ARG A 192 -5.42 -19.39 -9.54
C ARG A 192 -4.02 -19.10 -9.00
N ARG A 193 -3.04 -19.89 -9.44
CA ARG A 193 -1.63 -19.74 -9.06
C ARG A 193 -0.87 -19.00 -10.14
N VAL A 194 -0.17 -17.96 -9.75
CA VAL A 194 0.81 -17.22 -10.55
C VAL A 194 2.17 -17.45 -9.96
N THR A 195 3.11 -18.00 -10.72
CA THR A 195 4.50 -18.23 -10.29
C THR A 195 5.44 -17.41 -11.16
N MET A 196 6.32 -16.65 -10.54
CA MET A 196 7.33 -15.85 -11.23
C MET A 196 8.70 -16.04 -10.58
N ARG A 197 9.76 -16.20 -11.39
CA ARG A 197 11.12 -16.53 -10.91
C ARG A 197 12.14 -15.54 -11.39
N LEU A 198 13.02 -15.08 -10.48
CA LEU A 198 14.24 -14.34 -10.79
C LEU A 198 15.44 -15.24 -10.49
N ALA A 199 16.08 -15.74 -11.53
CA ALA A 199 17.28 -16.55 -11.39
C ALA A 199 18.48 -15.67 -10.99
N VAL A 200 19.28 -16.13 -10.03
CA VAL A 200 20.55 -15.53 -9.63
C VAL A 200 21.74 -16.43 -9.96
N ALA A 201 21.48 -17.74 -10.14
CA ALA A 201 22.43 -18.73 -10.61
C ALA A 201 21.66 -19.87 -11.31
N GLU A 202 22.37 -20.84 -11.93
CA GLU A 202 21.79 -21.95 -12.68
C GLU A 202 20.69 -22.71 -11.91
N ASN A 203 20.92 -22.95 -10.62
CA ASN A 203 20.00 -23.72 -9.76
C ASN A 203 19.55 -22.91 -8.53
N ALA A 204 19.62 -21.57 -8.59
CA ALA A 204 19.23 -20.69 -7.50
C ALA A 204 18.40 -19.51 -8.00
N TRP A 205 17.23 -19.31 -7.41
CA TRP A 205 16.30 -18.25 -7.82
C TRP A 205 15.43 -17.79 -6.66
N LEU A 206 15.00 -16.53 -6.76
CA LEU A 206 13.90 -15.98 -5.99
C LEU A 206 12.59 -16.34 -6.71
N GLU A 207 11.65 -16.95 -6.01
CA GLU A 207 10.34 -17.29 -6.55
C GLU A 207 9.25 -16.55 -5.81
N TYR A 208 8.36 -15.95 -6.58
CA TYR A 208 7.13 -15.32 -6.13
C TYR A 208 5.96 -16.20 -6.58
N GLU A 209 5.16 -16.67 -5.62
CA GLU A 209 3.93 -17.39 -5.84
C GLU A 209 2.76 -16.59 -5.30
N TYR A 210 1.78 -16.29 -6.14
CA TYR A 210 0.53 -15.64 -5.78
C TYR A 210 -0.63 -16.60 -5.93
N LEU A 211 -1.51 -16.67 -4.93
CA LEU A 211 -2.73 -17.47 -4.96
C LEU A 211 -3.95 -16.54 -4.86
N ILE A 212 -4.77 -16.52 -5.92
CA ILE A 212 -6.01 -15.75 -6.01
C ILE A 212 -7.18 -16.73 -5.91
N TYR A 213 -7.97 -16.63 -4.84
CA TYR A 213 -9.04 -17.55 -4.54
C TYR A 213 -10.35 -17.19 -5.24
N ASN A 214 -11.13 -18.23 -5.58
CA ASN A 214 -12.47 -18.09 -6.17
C ASN A 214 -13.51 -18.74 -5.27
N LYS A 215 -14.65 -18.10 -5.06
CA LYS A 215 -15.86 -18.67 -4.42
C LYS A 215 -15.62 -19.37 -3.10
N GLN A 216 -14.68 -18.91 -2.32
CA GLN A 216 -14.42 -19.48 -0.99
C GLN A 216 -15.41 -18.88 0.04
N ALA A 217 -15.02 -17.74 0.56
CA ALA A 217 -15.78 -16.94 1.49
C ALA A 217 -15.41 -15.47 1.23
N PRO A 218 -16.30 -14.51 1.50
CA PRO A 218 -16.03 -13.10 1.17
C PRO A 218 -14.71 -12.57 1.71
N GLU A 219 -14.26 -13.06 2.86
CA GLU A 219 -12.97 -12.71 3.44
C GLU A 219 -11.77 -13.26 2.67
N ARG A 220 -11.91 -14.39 1.97
CA ARG A 220 -10.84 -15.00 1.15
C ARG A 220 -10.84 -14.47 -0.29
N ASP A 221 -11.98 -14.08 -0.82
CA ASP A 221 -12.11 -13.61 -2.20
C ASP A 221 -11.38 -12.28 -2.44
N TYR A 222 -11.12 -11.50 -1.37
CA TYR A 222 -10.34 -10.26 -1.39
C TYR A 222 -8.88 -10.44 -0.94
N LEU A 223 -8.44 -11.67 -0.64
CA LEU A 223 -7.06 -12.00 -0.29
C LEU A 223 -6.30 -12.53 -1.49
N VAL A 224 -5.03 -12.17 -1.56
CA VAL A 224 -4.02 -12.74 -2.44
C VAL A 224 -2.90 -13.23 -1.56
N ASP A 225 -2.75 -14.55 -1.39
CA ASP A 225 -1.59 -15.08 -0.70
C ASP A 225 -0.35 -14.82 -1.56
N PHE A 226 0.72 -14.39 -0.95
CA PHE A 226 1.98 -14.05 -1.61
C PHE A 226 3.13 -14.76 -0.92
N ASN A 227 3.53 -15.87 -1.48
CA ASN A 227 4.60 -16.70 -0.97
C ASN A 227 5.92 -16.37 -1.69
N VAL A 228 6.93 -16.04 -0.93
CA VAL A 228 8.29 -15.82 -1.42
C VAL A 228 9.14 -17.03 -1.07
N ARG A 229 9.85 -17.62 -2.03
CA ARG A 229 10.75 -18.76 -1.82
C ARG A 229 12.15 -18.41 -2.30
N LEU A 230 13.13 -18.73 -1.48
CA LEU A 230 14.56 -18.53 -1.71
C LEU A 230 15.18 -19.87 -2.11
N VAL A 231 14.87 -20.34 -3.35
CA VAL A 231 15.25 -21.68 -3.79
C VAL A 231 16.76 -21.75 -4.05
N ASN A 232 17.46 -22.56 -3.24
CA ASN A 232 18.92 -22.74 -3.27
C ASN A 232 19.72 -21.42 -3.16
N MET A 233 19.11 -20.37 -2.61
CA MET A 233 19.75 -19.03 -2.57
C MET A 233 20.75 -18.87 -1.44
N ALA A 234 20.68 -19.66 -0.38
CA ALA A 234 21.57 -19.49 0.78
C ALA A 234 23.08 -19.40 0.46
N PRO A 235 23.65 -20.19 -0.46
CA PRO A 235 25.05 -20.04 -0.86
C PRO A 235 25.32 -18.78 -1.68
N GLN A 236 24.32 -18.26 -2.37
CA GLN A 236 24.41 -17.08 -3.23
C GLN A 236 24.22 -15.78 -2.46
N MET A 237 23.52 -15.82 -1.33
CA MET A 237 23.27 -14.65 -0.50
C MET A 237 24.55 -14.15 0.13
N ALA A 238 24.75 -12.84 0.11
CA ALA A 238 25.81 -12.19 0.88
C ALA A 238 25.49 -12.26 2.38
N ASN A 239 26.48 -11.95 3.22
CA ASN A 239 26.27 -11.92 4.66
C ASN A 239 25.38 -10.73 5.04
N GLN A 240 24.13 -10.99 5.30
CA GLN A 240 23.10 -10.01 5.67
C GLN A 240 22.14 -10.60 6.69
N THR A 241 21.49 -9.75 7.48
CA THR A 241 20.57 -10.14 8.55
C THR A 241 19.13 -9.79 8.25
N SER A 242 18.87 -9.09 7.14
CA SER A 242 17.53 -8.67 6.72
C SER A 242 17.43 -8.54 5.20
N ILE A 243 16.21 -8.66 4.71
CA ILE A 243 15.78 -8.33 3.35
C ILE A 243 14.86 -7.12 3.45
N GLY A 244 15.13 -6.08 2.65
CA GLY A 244 14.30 -4.89 2.58
C GLY A 244 13.06 -5.13 1.71
N ILE A 245 11.96 -4.45 2.05
CA ILE A 245 10.72 -4.40 1.28
C ILE A 245 10.32 -2.94 1.15
N ASP A 246 10.17 -2.46 -0.08
CA ASP A 246 9.62 -1.16 -0.40
C ASP A 246 8.27 -1.35 -1.08
N TRP A 247 7.20 -0.81 -0.45
CA TRP A 247 5.85 -0.85 -0.99
C TRP A 247 5.27 0.54 -1.10
N SER A 248 4.82 0.93 -2.29
CA SER A 248 4.23 2.24 -2.53
C SER A 248 3.10 2.18 -3.56
N ASN A 249 2.19 3.13 -3.45
CA ASN A 249 1.07 3.30 -4.36
C ASN A 249 0.48 4.70 -4.23
N VAL A 250 -0.28 5.16 -5.21
CA VAL A 250 -1.15 6.32 -5.08
C VAL A 250 -2.60 5.88 -4.94
N SER A 251 -3.38 6.63 -4.17
CA SER A 251 -4.83 6.48 -4.12
C SER A 251 -5.52 7.61 -4.87
N TYR A 252 -6.56 7.26 -5.61
CA TYR A 252 -7.44 8.19 -6.29
C TYR A 252 -8.59 8.61 -5.40
N GLN A 253 -9.16 9.77 -5.67
CA GLN A 253 -10.42 10.17 -5.07
C GLN A 253 -11.54 9.28 -5.62
N ASN A 254 -12.23 8.58 -4.73
CA ASN A 254 -13.32 7.66 -5.07
C ASN A 254 -14.69 8.23 -4.68
N GLU A 255 -14.74 9.17 -3.74
CA GLU A 255 -15.96 9.69 -3.15
C GLU A 255 -16.18 11.17 -3.47
N LYS A 256 -17.42 11.64 -3.28
CA LYS A 256 -17.74 13.05 -3.40
C LYS A 256 -17.18 13.85 -2.23
N GLY A 257 -16.27 14.77 -2.53
CA GLY A 257 -15.74 15.68 -1.51
C GLY A 257 -14.38 15.26 -0.99
N PHE A 258 -13.34 15.84 -1.57
CA PHE A 258 -11.94 15.61 -1.27
C PHE A 258 -11.62 15.64 0.24
N GLN A 259 -12.04 16.68 0.95
CA GLN A 259 -11.72 16.86 2.36
C GLN A 259 -12.28 15.75 3.26
N ASN A 260 -13.51 15.30 2.96
CA ASN A 260 -14.13 14.22 3.74
C ASN A 260 -13.40 12.89 3.51
N GLU A 261 -13.08 12.57 2.26
CA GLU A 261 -12.36 11.34 1.95
C GLU A 261 -10.92 11.37 2.47
N ASN A 262 -10.24 12.54 2.38
CA ASN A 262 -8.91 12.76 2.93
C ASN A 262 -8.85 12.52 4.44
N MET A 263 -9.89 12.90 5.18
CA MET A 263 -9.98 12.71 6.63
C MET A 263 -9.85 11.24 7.05
N TYR A 264 -10.40 10.32 6.26
CA TYR A 264 -10.38 8.89 6.55
C TYR A 264 -9.24 8.13 5.85
N THR A 265 -8.51 8.81 4.94
CA THR A 265 -7.45 8.18 4.14
C THR A 265 -6.10 8.37 4.82
N THR A 266 -5.49 7.25 5.26
CA THR A 266 -4.26 7.27 6.05
C THR A 266 -3.50 5.94 5.94
N LEU A 267 -2.28 5.91 6.47
CA LEU A 267 -1.56 4.68 6.77
C LEU A 267 -2.00 4.15 8.14
N ALA A 268 -2.36 2.87 8.17
CA ALA A 268 -2.66 2.15 9.40
C ALA A 268 -1.75 0.93 9.52
N TYR A 269 -1.43 0.52 10.75
CA TYR A 269 -0.60 -0.65 11.01
C TYR A 269 -0.92 -1.26 12.37
N ARG A 270 -0.46 -2.48 12.60
CA ARG A 270 -0.72 -3.20 13.83
C ARG A 270 0.54 -3.85 14.39
N PHE A 271 0.71 -3.74 15.71
CA PHE A 271 1.73 -4.48 16.43
C PHE A 271 1.27 -5.92 16.71
N PRO A 272 2.18 -6.92 16.64
CA PRO A 272 1.85 -8.29 17.00
C PRO A 272 1.31 -8.41 18.42
N GLY A 273 0.27 -9.23 18.61
CA GLY A 273 -0.34 -9.47 19.91
C GLY A 273 -1.28 -8.37 20.42
N GLU A 274 -1.34 -7.21 19.77
CA GLU A 274 -2.28 -6.16 20.14
C GLU A 274 -3.62 -6.31 19.43
N SER A 275 -4.71 -5.95 20.09
CA SER A 275 -6.05 -5.89 19.50
C SER A 275 -6.41 -4.52 18.94
N SER A 276 -5.58 -3.51 19.19
CA SER A 276 -5.70 -2.16 18.64
C SER A 276 -4.85 -2.00 17.37
N ILE A 277 -5.17 -1.00 16.59
CA ILE A 277 -4.37 -0.55 15.46
C ILE A 277 -3.86 0.86 15.70
N GLU A 278 -2.79 1.20 15.04
CA GLU A 278 -2.22 2.54 15.00
C GLU A 278 -2.47 3.16 13.62
N GLU A 279 -2.67 4.47 13.60
CA GLU A 279 -2.82 5.25 12.37
C GLU A 279 -1.89 6.45 12.38
N LEU A 280 -1.41 6.87 11.21
CA LEU A 280 -0.64 8.12 11.12
C LEU A 280 -1.54 9.34 11.34
N GLY A 281 -2.85 9.16 11.19
CA GLY A 281 -3.84 10.21 11.33
C GLY A 281 -3.90 11.14 10.12
N MET A 282 -4.81 12.10 10.17
CA MET A 282 -5.06 13.05 9.09
C MET A 282 -3.89 14.02 8.90
N SER A 283 -3.65 14.42 7.66
CA SER A 283 -2.81 15.56 7.29
C SER A 283 -3.22 16.07 5.90
N ASP A 284 -3.12 17.36 5.69
CA ASP A 284 -3.31 18.00 4.37
C ASP A 284 -2.00 18.13 3.57
N GLY A 285 -0.93 17.53 4.06
CA GLY A 285 0.39 17.47 3.43
C GLY A 285 1.11 16.18 3.79
N ALA A 286 2.43 16.21 3.68
CA ALA A 286 3.28 15.08 3.98
C ALA A 286 3.27 14.72 5.48
N LYS A 287 3.24 13.42 5.77
CA LYS A 287 3.37 12.87 7.12
C LYS A 287 4.16 11.57 7.09
N SER A 288 5.02 11.37 8.09
CA SER A 288 5.83 10.17 8.19
C SER A 288 5.93 9.68 9.64
N LYS A 289 6.20 8.38 9.79
CA LYS A 289 6.45 7.73 11.08
C LYS A 289 7.41 6.56 10.88
N SER A 290 8.41 6.49 11.75
CA SER A 290 9.33 5.36 11.82
C SER A 290 8.98 4.50 13.03
N VAL A 291 8.92 3.20 12.84
CA VAL A 291 8.62 2.20 13.87
C VAL A 291 9.74 1.17 13.84
N SER A 292 10.43 1.01 14.97
CA SER A 292 11.51 0.03 15.16
C SER A 292 11.04 -1.24 15.90
N THR A 293 9.73 -1.34 16.15
CA THR A 293 9.08 -2.52 16.73
C THR A 293 8.45 -3.36 15.62
N ALA A 294 8.35 -4.66 15.83
CA ALA A 294 7.73 -5.57 14.89
C ALA A 294 6.30 -5.14 14.52
N VAL A 295 5.94 -5.27 13.25
CA VAL A 295 4.62 -4.96 12.69
C VAL A 295 4.14 -6.18 11.90
N ASN A 296 2.89 -6.59 12.06
CA ASN A 296 2.38 -7.75 11.36
C ASN A 296 1.51 -7.44 10.12
N TRP A 297 1.04 -6.22 9.98
CA TRP A 297 0.48 -5.72 8.74
C TRP A 297 0.53 -4.19 8.66
N VAL A 298 0.55 -3.68 7.43
CA VAL A 298 0.46 -2.25 7.10
C VAL A 298 -0.61 -2.06 6.04
N ALA A 299 -1.44 -1.02 6.18
CA ALA A 299 -2.56 -0.72 5.29
C ALA A 299 -2.47 0.68 4.69
N PHE A 300 -2.64 0.79 3.39
CA PHE A 300 -3.07 1.99 2.70
C PHE A 300 -4.59 2.06 2.81
N LYS A 301 -5.05 2.71 3.87
CA LYS A 301 -6.46 2.81 4.22
C LYS A 301 -7.08 3.99 3.50
N GLN A 302 -8.17 3.76 2.79
CA GLN A 302 -9.10 4.77 2.27
C GLN A 302 -10.40 4.75 3.08
N GLN A 303 -11.33 5.64 2.77
CA GLN A 303 -12.60 5.73 3.51
C GLN A 303 -13.38 4.41 3.52
N PHE A 304 -13.56 3.77 2.36
CA PHE A 304 -14.36 2.55 2.21
C PHE A 304 -13.59 1.34 1.72
N PHE A 305 -12.30 1.49 1.42
CA PHE A 305 -11.45 0.44 0.88
C PHE A 305 -10.09 0.45 1.55
N SER A 306 -9.40 -0.68 1.49
CA SER A 306 -8.01 -0.77 1.95
C SER A 306 -7.20 -1.72 1.07
N SER A 307 -5.94 -1.36 0.87
CA SER A 307 -4.88 -2.26 0.41
C SER A 307 -4.00 -2.56 1.61
N VAL A 308 -3.88 -3.84 2.01
CA VAL A 308 -3.15 -4.23 3.22
C VAL A 308 -2.09 -5.25 2.86
N PHE A 309 -0.85 -4.99 3.26
CA PHE A 309 0.24 -5.97 3.23
C PHE A 309 0.32 -6.67 4.58
N ILE A 310 0.20 -7.99 4.58
CA ILE A 310 0.16 -8.85 5.76
C ILE A 310 1.45 -9.67 5.79
N ALA A 311 2.16 -9.61 6.90
CA ALA A 311 3.41 -10.32 7.16
C ALA A 311 3.31 -11.12 8.46
N PRO A 312 2.82 -12.37 8.43
CA PRO A 312 2.64 -13.19 9.63
C PRO A 312 3.93 -13.40 10.44
N GLN A 313 5.08 -13.45 9.76
CA GLN A 313 6.40 -13.56 10.38
C GLN A 313 6.87 -12.24 10.99
N ASN A 314 6.11 -11.17 10.83
CA ASN A 314 6.37 -9.80 11.23
C ASN A 314 7.55 -9.15 10.47
N VAL A 315 7.37 -7.91 10.11
CA VAL A 315 8.49 -7.07 9.71
C VAL A 315 9.16 -6.51 10.97
N SER A 316 10.48 -6.41 10.97
CA SER A 316 11.26 -5.97 12.16
C SER A 316 11.19 -4.46 12.37
N SER A 317 10.92 -3.71 11.31
CA SER A 317 10.81 -2.24 11.34
C SER A 317 9.99 -1.76 10.15
N ALA A 318 9.40 -0.57 10.26
CA ALA A 318 8.67 0.07 9.17
C ALA A 318 8.87 1.59 9.21
N ASN A 319 9.28 2.17 8.08
CA ASN A 319 9.26 3.60 7.83
C ASN A 319 8.10 3.90 6.89
N MET A 320 7.12 4.59 7.38
CA MET A 320 5.85 4.85 6.70
C MET A 320 5.73 6.34 6.39
N ALA A 321 5.30 6.68 5.20
CA ALA A 321 5.03 8.06 4.82
C ALA A 321 3.86 8.13 3.85
N PHE A 322 3.15 9.24 3.91
CA PHE A 322 2.21 9.64 2.87
C PHE A 322 2.34 11.13 2.58
N ASP A 323 1.89 11.53 1.38
CA ASP A 323 1.71 12.92 1.01
C ASP A 323 0.31 13.11 0.40
N THR A 324 -0.37 14.19 0.80
CA THR A 324 -1.73 14.49 0.36
C THR A 324 -1.67 15.35 -0.89
N ALA A 325 -2.39 14.94 -1.93
CA ALA A 325 -2.48 15.68 -3.17
C ALA A 325 -3.26 17.00 -2.99
N ALA A 326 -3.03 17.95 -3.89
CA ALA A 326 -3.77 19.21 -3.86
C ALA A 326 -5.28 18.97 -4.12
N PRO A 327 -6.18 19.70 -3.42
CA PRO A 327 -7.61 19.65 -3.69
C PRO A 327 -7.93 19.96 -5.15
N GLY A 328 -8.81 19.16 -5.77
CA GLY A 328 -9.15 19.24 -7.19
C GLY A 328 -8.27 18.36 -8.11
N SER A 329 -7.27 17.68 -7.56
CA SER A 329 -6.59 16.56 -8.22
C SER A 329 -7.50 15.32 -8.24
N GLU A 330 -7.32 14.46 -9.23
CA GLU A 330 -7.91 13.11 -9.19
C GLU A 330 -7.21 12.22 -8.15
N LEU A 331 -5.96 12.54 -7.82
CA LEU A 331 -5.19 11.87 -6.79
C LEU A 331 -5.62 12.38 -5.41
N LEU A 332 -5.68 11.47 -4.44
CA LEU A 332 -5.96 11.78 -3.04
C LEU A 332 -4.70 11.78 -2.20
N LYS A 333 -3.95 10.67 -2.21
CA LYS A 333 -2.68 10.52 -1.48
C LYS A 333 -1.70 9.61 -2.21
N SER A 334 -0.42 9.89 -2.02
CA SER A 334 0.66 8.93 -2.30
C SER A 334 1.09 8.28 -0.99
N PHE A 335 1.31 6.97 -1.02
CA PHE A 335 1.76 6.17 0.12
C PHE A 335 3.09 5.52 -0.17
N SER A 336 3.94 5.43 0.84
CA SER A 336 5.18 4.66 0.79
C SER A 336 5.49 4.02 2.13
N VAL A 337 5.95 2.78 2.10
CA VAL A 337 6.38 2.03 3.28
C VAL A 337 7.66 1.29 2.96
N GLN A 338 8.69 1.51 3.76
CA GLN A 338 9.93 0.77 3.73
C GLN A 338 9.97 -0.16 4.95
N MET A 339 10.13 -1.43 4.72
CA MET A 339 10.10 -2.48 5.74
C MET A 339 11.35 -3.35 5.64
N ALA A 340 11.62 -4.10 6.69
CA ALA A 340 12.66 -5.12 6.69
C ALA A 340 12.12 -6.41 7.31
N VAL A 341 12.38 -7.54 6.67
CA VAL A 341 12.13 -8.87 7.25
C VAL A 341 13.44 -9.50 7.69
N PRO A 342 13.47 -10.21 8.84
CA PRO A 342 14.66 -10.91 9.28
C PRO A 342 15.09 -11.97 8.27
N TYR A 343 16.38 -12.08 8.03
CA TYR A 343 16.98 -13.09 7.18
C TYR A 343 18.11 -13.83 7.89
N SER A 344 18.20 -15.12 7.66
CA SER A 344 19.35 -15.97 7.97
C SER A 344 19.48 -17.06 6.90
N ALA A 345 20.60 -17.76 6.85
CA ALA A 345 20.83 -18.83 5.86
C ALA A 345 19.85 -20.01 5.99
N GLN A 346 19.11 -20.12 7.08
CA GLN A 346 18.07 -21.13 7.32
C GLN A 346 16.69 -20.69 6.82
N VAL A 347 16.51 -19.43 6.45
CA VAL A 347 15.24 -18.92 5.91
C VAL A 347 15.12 -19.36 4.45
N GLU A 348 14.16 -20.22 4.17
CA GLU A 348 13.84 -20.70 2.83
C GLU A 348 12.77 -19.86 2.13
N GLY A 349 12.08 -19.01 2.86
CA GLY A 349 11.05 -18.14 2.31
C GLY A 349 10.20 -17.43 3.35
N TYR A 350 9.20 -16.72 2.84
CA TYR A 350 8.23 -15.95 3.62
C TYR A 350 6.83 -16.18 3.07
N ASP A 351 5.85 -16.25 3.97
CA ASP A 351 4.45 -16.36 3.62
C ASP A 351 3.76 -15.03 3.93
N PHE A 352 3.59 -14.21 2.92
CA PHE A 352 2.87 -12.95 2.99
C PHE A 352 1.46 -13.09 2.43
N ALA A 353 0.66 -12.04 2.59
CA ALA A 353 -0.59 -11.90 1.87
C ALA A 353 -0.89 -10.41 1.62
N PHE A 354 -1.70 -10.16 0.60
CA PHE A 354 -2.34 -8.87 0.39
C PHE A 354 -3.85 -9.01 0.57
N TYR A 355 -4.45 -8.01 1.19
CA TYR A 355 -5.90 -7.81 1.15
C TYR A 355 -6.18 -6.58 0.29
N PHE A 356 -7.06 -6.74 -0.69
CA PHE A 356 -7.53 -5.66 -1.56
C PHE A 356 -9.05 -5.67 -1.57
N GLY A 357 -9.68 -4.81 -0.77
CA GLY A 357 -11.12 -4.93 -0.67
C GLY A 357 -11.81 -3.83 0.14
N PRO A 358 -13.14 -3.99 0.30
CA PRO A 358 -13.96 -3.03 1.01
C PRO A 358 -13.74 -3.09 2.52
N ASN A 359 -13.82 -1.93 3.18
CA ASN A 359 -13.84 -1.81 4.63
C ASN A 359 -15.22 -2.23 5.17
N LYS A 360 -15.58 -3.52 5.00
CA LYS A 360 -16.82 -4.11 5.54
C LYS A 360 -16.51 -4.90 6.80
N TYR A 361 -17.18 -4.55 7.90
CA TYR A 361 -16.96 -5.19 9.21
C TYR A 361 -17.08 -6.72 9.16
N ALA A 362 -18.12 -7.24 8.50
CA ALA A 362 -18.38 -8.68 8.39
C ALA A 362 -17.28 -9.43 7.61
N ILE A 363 -16.58 -8.76 6.70
CA ILE A 363 -15.45 -9.31 5.94
C ILE A 363 -14.18 -9.19 6.78
N LEU A 364 -13.80 -7.96 7.17
CA LEU A 364 -12.52 -7.68 7.83
C LEU A 364 -12.36 -8.41 9.16
N LYS A 365 -13.46 -8.64 9.89
CA LYS A 365 -13.44 -9.38 11.16
C LYS A 365 -13.05 -10.85 11.01
N LYS A 366 -13.21 -11.42 9.84
CA LYS A 366 -12.92 -12.83 9.57
C LYS A 366 -11.58 -13.06 8.88
N VAL A 367 -10.90 -11.98 8.49
CA VAL A 367 -9.56 -12.09 7.90
C VAL A 367 -8.58 -12.54 8.97
N THR A 368 -7.95 -13.67 8.71
CA THR A 368 -6.92 -14.27 9.56
C THR A 368 -5.60 -14.40 8.78
N ASP A 369 -4.51 -14.57 9.47
CA ASP A 369 -3.27 -14.98 8.84
C ASP A 369 -3.31 -16.48 8.44
N ASN A 370 -2.25 -16.96 7.79
CA ASN A 370 -2.13 -18.35 7.35
C ASN A 370 -2.12 -19.38 8.50
N ASN A 371 -1.92 -18.93 9.75
CA ASN A 371 -1.99 -19.75 10.95
C ASN A 371 -3.36 -19.68 11.64
N GLY A 372 -4.31 -18.93 11.08
CA GLY A 372 -5.64 -18.72 11.64
C GLY A 372 -5.69 -17.67 12.76
N ALA A 373 -4.63 -16.89 12.98
CA ALA A 373 -4.63 -15.82 13.98
C ALA A 373 -5.43 -14.60 13.50
N ASP A 374 -6.24 -14.03 14.40
CA ASP A 374 -7.07 -12.85 14.13
C ASP A 374 -6.17 -11.63 13.87
N LEU A 375 -6.31 -11.01 12.73
CA LEU A 375 -5.57 -9.82 12.33
C LEU A 375 -6.22 -8.51 12.81
N HIS A 376 -7.40 -8.59 13.41
CA HIS A 376 -8.19 -7.44 13.88
C HIS A 376 -8.37 -6.33 12.84
N MET A 377 -8.49 -6.70 11.56
CA MET A 377 -8.62 -5.74 10.46
C MET A 377 -9.93 -4.96 10.50
N GLU A 378 -10.96 -5.45 11.21
CA GLU A 378 -12.20 -4.71 11.46
C GLU A 378 -11.97 -3.37 12.17
N ARG A 379 -10.80 -3.21 12.82
CA ARG A 379 -10.39 -1.95 13.47
C ARG A 379 -10.07 -0.83 12.46
N LEU A 380 -9.84 -1.17 11.19
CA LEU A 380 -9.75 -0.17 10.12
C LEU A 380 -11.04 0.66 9.98
N ILE A 381 -12.17 0.14 10.47
CA ILE A 381 -13.45 0.84 10.46
C ILE A 381 -13.61 1.62 11.77
N PRO A 382 -13.68 2.96 11.73
CA PRO A 382 -13.90 3.78 12.92
C PRO A 382 -15.34 3.64 13.40
N LEU A 383 -15.62 2.70 14.29
CA LEU A 383 -16.97 2.45 14.82
C LEU A 383 -17.42 3.46 15.88
N GLY A 384 -16.60 4.46 16.18
CA GLY A 384 -16.86 5.42 17.25
C GLY A 384 -16.31 4.98 18.60
N TRP A 385 -16.32 5.92 19.55
CA TRP A 385 -15.72 5.76 20.87
C TRP A 385 -16.69 5.21 21.91
N GLY A 386 -16.23 4.34 22.82
CA GLY A 386 -16.95 3.89 24.02
C GLY A 386 -18.29 3.22 23.73
N ILE A 387 -19.37 3.76 24.30
CA ILE A 387 -20.74 3.23 24.17
C ILE A 387 -21.21 3.22 22.72
N PHE A 388 -20.84 4.23 21.92
CA PHE A 388 -21.20 4.29 20.49
C PHE A 388 -20.57 3.16 19.68
N GLY A 389 -19.31 2.84 19.93
CA GLY A 389 -18.65 1.69 19.31
C GLY A 389 -19.32 0.36 19.67
N TRP A 390 -19.76 0.21 20.92
CA TRP A 390 -20.50 -0.97 21.37
C TRP A 390 -21.89 -1.06 20.70
N VAL A 391 -22.66 0.04 20.70
CA VAL A 391 -23.99 0.09 20.04
C VAL A 391 -23.85 -0.17 18.54
N ASN A 392 -22.89 0.44 17.87
CA ASN A 392 -22.66 0.20 16.44
C ASN A 392 -22.35 -1.28 16.17
N ARG A 393 -21.48 -1.90 16.95
CA ARG A 393 -21.06 -3.29 16.77
C ARG A 393 -22.16 -4.31 17.04
N TRP A 394 -22.95 -4.10 18.12
CA TRP A 394 -23.90 -5.10 18.62
C TRP A 394 -25.36 -4.83 18.23
N CYS A 395 -25.69 -3.60 17.85
CA CYS A 395 -27.05 -3.24 17.45
C CYS A 395 -27.11 -2.77 15.99
N VAL A 396 -26.36 -1.73 15.62
CA VAL A 396 -26.54 -1.08 14.31
C VAL A 396 -26.11 -2.01 13.18
N ILE A 397 -24.90 -2.56 13.24
CA ILE A 397 -24.37 -3.44 12.18
C ILE A 397 -25.26 -4.68 11.99
N PRO A 398 -25.60 -5.47 13.02
CA PRO A 398 -26.45 -6.65 12.85
C PRO A 398 -27.86 -6.32 12.32
N VAL A 399 -28.46 -5.22 12.80
CA VAL A 399 -29.77 -4.78 12.30
C VAL A 399 -29.67 -4.34 10.84
N PHE A 400 -28.64 -3.61 10.49
CA PHE A 400 -28.43 -3.15 9.12
C PHE A 400 -28.18 -4.32 8.16
N ASP A 401 -27.33 -5.29 8.55
CA ASP A 401 -27.07 -6.51 7.77
C ASP A 401 -28.34 -7.36 7.61
N PHE A 402 -29.17 -7.46 8.66
CA PHE A 402 -30.45 -8.15 8.59
C PHE A 402 -31.41 -7.46 7.61
N LEU A 403 -31.58 -6.13 7.73
CA LEU A 403 -32.48 -5.36 6.86
C LEU A 403 -32.03 -5.37 5.40
N ARG A 404 -30.73 -5.37 5.14
CA ARG A 404 -30.16 -5.46 3.79
C ARG A 404 -30.60 -6.71 3.03
N ASN A 405 -30.85 -7.82 3.72
CA ASN A 405 -31.33 -9.05 3.08
C ASN A 405 -32.78 -8.91 2.54
N TYR A 406 -33.55 -7.92 3.02
CA TYR A 406 -34.93 -7.69 2.63
C TYR A 406 -35.13 -6.39 1.85
N ILE A 407 -34.26 -5.40 2.03
CA ILE A 407 -34.39 -4.06 1.45
C ILE A 407 -33.15 -3.78 0.60
N GLY A 408 -33.33 -3.78 -0.73
CA GLY A 408 -32.23 -3.56 -1.69
C GLY A 408 -31.72 -2.12 -1.78
N SER A 409 -32.32 -1.16 -1.06
CA SER A 409 -31.93 0.26 -1.10
C SER A 409 -31.42 0.73 0.25
N PHE A 410 -30.14 1.08 0.31
CA PHE A 410 -29.50 1.63 1.53
C PHE A 410 -30.11 2.95 2.02
N GLY A 411 -30.74 3.73 1.13
CA GLY A 411 -31.41 4.99 1.51
C GLY A 411 -32.74 4.82 2.22
N ILE A 412 -33.27 3.60 2.30
CA ILE A 412 -34.52 3.26 3.01
C ILE A 412 -34.22 2.62 4.37
N ILE A 413 -33.10 1.95 4.52
CA ILE A 413 -32.60 1.39 5.79
C ILE A 413 -32.02 2.50 6.67
#